data_84e6acd414fdf096f611ae9a442cec98
#
_entry.id   84e6acd414fdf096f611ae9a442cec98
#
_cell.length_a   1.000
_cell.length_b   1.000
_cell.length_c   1.000
_cell.angle_alpha   90.00
_cell.angle_beta   90.00
_cell.angle_gamma   90.00
#
_symmetry.space_group_name_H-M   'P 1'
#
loop_
_entity.id
_entity.type
_entity.pdbx_description
1 polymer ?
#
loop_
_entity_poly.entity_id
_entity_poly.type
_entity_poly.pdbx_seq_one_letter_code
_entity_poly.pdbx_strand_id
1 'polypeptide(L)'
;MGKYNFDEIIDRRGTSCNKWEYNVPEDVVPMWVADMDFAAAPEIREAMQKRLDHPVYGYTHHSKELKDAIVSWVGRRYHWDIQSEWLGFSPGVVPALVMSLLSLTTPGDRIVIMTPVYHPFYSSIEENGRVIINHQLDCDKNGYYSINFERLEAQIDNRCKAIMMCNPHNPVGRVFTGKELEELFAFAARHDIVVVADEIHSDLILEGEHIPAITLNEAARQRVILHHSASKTYNIPGLPVAFAIIPNEKLRHKYEEVAATMHAPFDTLSFDIRQRRGAGWKICGERRYL
;
A
#
# COMPACT_ATOMS: atom_id res chain seq x y z
N MET A 1 29.51 -15.13 7.36
CA MET A 1 28.06 -15.10 7.57
C MET A 1 27.52 -13.80 6.98
N GLY A 2 26.40 -13.84 6.27
CA GLY A 2 25.78 -12.62 5.74
C GLY A 2 25.34 -11.69 6.86
N LYS A 3 25.16 -10.41 6.56
CA LYS A 3 24.69 -9.39 7.50
C LYS A 3 23.31 -9.73 8.11
N TYR A 4 22.52 -10.55 7.42
CA TYR A 4 21.17 -10.97 7.81
C TYR A 4 21.12 -12.49 7.96
N ASN A 5 20.46 -12.96 9.02
CA ASN A 5 20.24 -14.38 9.27
C ASN A 5 18.76 -14.70 9.03
N PHE A 6 18.47 -15.43 7.96
CA PHE A 6 17.11 -15.87 7.61
C PHE A 6 16.84 -17.32 8.06
N ASP A 7 17.83 -18.01 8.63
CA ASP A 7 17.69 -19.39 9.11
C ASP A 7 17.37 -19.45 10.62
N GLU A 8 17.38 -18.29 11.30
CA GLU A 8 17.07 -18.20 12.71
C GLU A 8 15.58 -18.42 12.96
N ILE A 9 15.27 -19.42 13.76
CA ILE A 9 13.88 -19.67 14.21
C ILE A 9 13.60 -18.75 15.40
N ILE A 10 12.68 -17.81 15.21
CA ILE A 10 12.25 -16.84 16.22
C ILE A 10 10.87 -17.26 16.74
N ASP A 11 10.81 -17.63 18.02
CA ASP A 11 9.52 -17.89 18.67
C ASP A 11 8.76 -16.55 18.82
N ARG A 12 7.55 -16.53 18.29
CA ARG A 12 6.68 -15.36 18.31
C ARG A 12 5.49 -15.53 19.26
N ARG A 13 5.38 -16.68 19.94
CA ARG A 13 4.36 -16.90 20.97
C ARG A 13 4.73 -16.13 22.25
N GLY A 14 3.73 -15.68 22.98
CA GLY A 14 3.91 -14.82 24.17
C GLY A 14 4.28 -13.36 23.85
N THR A 15 4.17 -12.94 22.58
CA THR A 15 4.46 -11.57 22.14
C THR A 15 3.21 -10.80 21.71
N SER A 16 2.04 -11.32 21.97
CA SER A 16 0.75 -10.81 21.45
C SER A 16 0.71 -10.81 19.92
N CYS A 17 1.39 -11.75 19.28
CA CYS A 17 1.48 -11.87 17.84
C CYS A 17 0.17 -12.37 17.23
N ASN A 18 -0.52 -11.52 16.48
CA ASN A 18 -1.80 -11.86 15.85
C ASN A 18 -1.71 -13.14 14.98
N LYS A 19 -0.61 -13.30 14.22
CA LYS A 19 -0.41 -14.45 13.34
C LYS A 19 -0.31 -15.77 14.09
N TRP A 20 0.38 -15.80 15.23
CA TRP A 20 0.71 -17.03 15.96
C TRP A 20 -0.19 -17.31 17.15
N GLU A 21 -0.94 -16.31 17.65
CA GLU A 21 -1.71 -16.45 18.90
C GLU A 21 -3.22 -16.30 18.72
N TYR A 22 -3.66 -15.57 17.66
CA TYR A 22 -5.10 -15.33 17.48
C TYR A 22 -5.79 -16.54 16.83
N ASN A 23 -6.45 -17.36 17.66
CA ASN A 23 -7.20 -18.57 17.25
C ASN A 23 -6.36 -19.59 16.45
N VAL A 24 -5.06 -19.70 16.73
CA VAL A 24 -4.16 -20.64 16.07
C VAL A 24 -3.83 -21.79 17.05
N PRO A 25 -4.19 -23.05 16.74
CA PRO A 25 -3.78 -24.22 17.52
C PRO A 25 -2.24 -24.35 17.59
N GLU A 26 -1.74 -24.96 18.67
CA GLU A 26 -0.28 -25.06 18.90
C GLU A 26 0.45 -25.88 17.84
N ASP A 27 -0.23 -26.87 17.24
CA ASP A 27 0.30 -27.78 16.22
C ASP A 27 0.15 -27.25 14.78
N VAL A 28 -0.40 -26.04 14.60
CA VAL A 28 -0.63 -25.42 13.29
C VAL A 28 0.43 -24.36 13.00
N VAL A 29 1.01 -24.42 11.80
CA VAL A 29 1.86 -23.33 11.25
C VAL A 29 0.96 -22.33 10.54
N PRO A 30 0.81 -21.11 11.07
CA PRO A 30 -0.07 -20.11 10.47
C PRO A 30 0.57 -19.48 9.21
N MET A 31 -0.20 -19.43 8.12
CA MET A 31 0.23 -18.80 6.86
C MET A 31 -0.81 -17.81 6.31
N TRP A 32 -1.69 -17.29 7.14
CA TRP A 32 -2.83 -16.47 6.75
C TRP A 32 -2.55 -14.96 6.72
N VAL A 33 -1.55 -14.48 7.46
CA VAL A 33 -1.15 -13.08 7.53
C VAL A 33 0.21 -12.89 6.86
N ALA A 34 0.32 -11.84 6.05
CA ALA A 34 1.53 -11.54 5.30
C ALA A 34 2.55 -10.71 6.11
N ASP A 35 2.84 -11.13 7.34
CA ASP A 35 4.04 -10.77 8.07
C ASP A 35 5.00 -11.98 8.08
N MET A 36 6.27 -11.71 7.84
CA MET A 36 7.30 -12.75 7.77
C MET A 36 7.81 -13.11 9.17
N ASP A 37 8.31 -14.34 9.33
CA ASP A 37 8.83 -14.81 10.61
C ASP A 37 10.36 -14.57 10.76
N PHE A 38 10.92 -13.71 9.94
CA PHE A 38 12.30 -13.25 10.00
C PHE A 38 12.45 -12.01 10.88
N ALA A 39 13.62 -11.88 11.53
CA ALA A 39 13.97 -10.67 12.26
C ALA A 39 13.90 -9.44 11.36
N ALA A 40 13.37 -8.33 11.88
CA ALA A 40 13.54 -7.03 11.22
C ALA A 40 15.03 -6.70 11.09
N ALA A 41 15.37 -6.01 10.00
CA ALA A 41 16.76 -5.65 9.72
C ALA A 41 17.42 -4.92 10.91
N PRO A 42 18.70 -5.22 11.22
CA PRO A 42 19.41 -4.61 12.35
C PRO A 42 19.33 -3.09 12.35
N GLU A 43 19.41 -2.46 11.20
CA GLU A 43 19.35 -1.00 11.06
C GLU A 43 18.01 -0.41 11.50
N ILE A 44 16.91 -1.16 11.35
CA ILE A 44 15.61 -0.75 11.87
C ILE A 44 15.63 -0.78 13.38
N ARG A 45 16.12 -1.89 13.95
CA ARG A 45 16.21 -2.07 15.40
C ARG A 45 17.09 -1.03 16.05
N GLU A 46 18.25 -0.72 15.44
CA GLU A 46 19.15 0.33 15.88
C GLU A 46 18.50 1.73 15.86
N ALA A 47 17.74 2.03 14.80
CA ALA A 47 17.02 3.30 14.70
C ALA A 47 15.93 3.41 15.80
N MET A 48 15.19 2.32 16.03
CA MET A 48 14.20 2.26 17.11
C MET A 48 14.85 2.43 18.47
N GLN A 49 15.96 1.71 18.75
CA GLN A 49 16.67 1.81 20.01
C GLN A 49 17.15 3.24 20.28
N LYS A 50 17.75 3.88 19.27
CA LYS A 50 18.17 5.27 19.40
C LYS A 50 17.00 6.22 19.69
N ARG A 51 15.81 5.96 19.14
CA ARG A 51 14.62 6.75 19.44
C ARG A 51 14.11 6.49 20.86
N LEU A 52 14.17 5.23 21.31
CA LEU A 52 13.81 4.84 22.67
C LEU A 52 14.75 5.45 23.73
N ASP A 53 16.02 5.62 23.41
CA ASP A 53 17.02 6.23 24.30
C ASP A 53 16.70 7.71 24.59
N HIS A 54 15.90 8.36 23.76
CA HIS A 54 15.40 9.70 24.04
C HIS A 54 14.13 9.62 24.89
N PRO A 55 14.14 10.14 26.14
CA PRO A 55 13.12 9.83 27.15
C PRO A 55 11.78 10.59 26.97
N VAL A 56 11.64 11.44 25.95
CA VAL A 56 10.43 12.23 25.71
C VAL A 56 9.73 11.75 24.45
N TYR A 57 8.49 11.26 24.58
CA TYR A 57 7.65 10.73 23.50
C TYR A 57 6.52 11.70 23.22
N GLY A 58 6.85 12.83 22.60
CA GLY A 58 5.89 13.87 22.21
C GLY A 58 5.20 13.57 20.88
N TYR A 59 4.31 14.47 20.46
CA TYR A 59 3.68 14.39 19.14
C TYR A 59 4.71 14.48 18.03
N THR A 60 4.54 13.65 17.00
CA THR A 60 5.46 13.54 15.87
C THR A 60 4.88 14.26 14.66
N HIS A 61 5.72 14.94 13.87
CA HIS A 61 5.36 15.55 12.60
C HIS A 61 6.10 14.88 11.43
N HIS A 62 5.61 15.07 10.22
CA HIS A 62 6.28 14.58 9.00
C HIS A 62 7.50 15.43 8.69
N SER A 63 8.68 14.96 9.08
CA SER A 63 9.91 15.72 8.88
C SER A 63 10.29 15.80 7.40
N LYS A 64 11.14 16.78 7.08
CA LYS A 64 11.71 16.90 5.73
C LYS A 64 12.52 15.66 5.37
N GLU A 65 13.29 15.13 6.29
CA GLU A 65 14.14 13.95 6.10
C GLU A 65 13.31 12.71 5.72
N LEU A 66 12.14 12.53 6.33
CA LEU A 66 11.21 11.46 5.96
C LEU A 66 10.73 11.62 4.52
N LYS A 67 10.30 12.83 4.14
CA LYS A 67 9.85 13.12 2.77
C LYS A 67 10.97 12.90 1.77
N ASP A 68 12.16 13.41 2.03
CA ASP A 68 13.34 13.23 1.19
C ASP A 68 13.72 11.74 1.04
N ALA A 69 13.58 10.96 2.11
CA ALA A 69 13.84 9.52 2.08
C ALA A 69 12.85 8.78 1.16
N ILE A 70 11.56 9.14 1.20
CA ILE A 70 10.53 8.57 0.31
C ILE A 70 10.81 8.98 -1.14
N VAL A 71 11.02 10.27 -1.41
CA VAL A 71 11.35 10.77 -2.76
C VAL A 71 12.56 10.05 -3.33
N SER A 72 13.64 9.96 -2.56
CA SER A 72 14.86 9.26 -2.95
C SER A 72 14.64 7.75 -3.18
N TRP A 73 13.80 7.11 -2.37
CA TRP A 73 13.47 5.69 -2.55
C TRP A 73 12.68 5.45 -3.84
N VAL A 74 11.65 6.25 -4.11
CA VAL A 74 10.85 6.18 -5.35
C VAL A 74 11.74 6.41 -6.57
N GLY A 75 12.62 7.42 -6.54
CA GLY A 75 13.54 7.71 -7.63
C GLY A 75 14.49 6.54 -7.92
N ARG A 76 15.07 5.92 -6.88
CA ARG A 76 15.98 4.77 -7.06
C ARG A 76 15.27 3.49 -7.48
N ARG A 77 14.05 3.27 -6.96
CA ARG A 77 13.34 1.99 -7.15
C ARG A 77 12.57 1.93 -8.46
N TYR A 78 11.94 3.05 -8.82
CA TYR A 78 11.02 3.11 -9.94
C TYR A 78 11.46 4.10 -11.03
N HIS A 79 12.66 4.69 -10.88
CA HIS A 79 13.19 5.68 -11.83
C HIS A 79 12.22 6.84 -12.09
N TRP A 80 11.52 7.25 -11.04
CA TRP A 80 10.49 8.27 -11.11
C TRP A 80 10.75 9.39 -10.12
N ASP A 81 10.81 10.62 -10.63
CA ASP A 81 10.99 11.83 -9.84
C ASP A 81 9.63 12.34 -9.34
N ILE A 82 9.42 12.23 -8.03
CA ILE A 82 8.25 12.80 -7.37
C ILE A 82 8.61 14.05 -6.59
N GLN A 83 7.62 14.92 -6.39
CA GLN A 83 7.78 16.10 -5.54
C GLN A 83 7.33 15.76 -4.11
N SER A 84 8.03 16.33 -3.13
CA SER A 84 7.74 16.12 -1.71
C SER A 84 6.33 16.60 -1.30
N GLU A 85 5.80 17.58 -2.05
CA GLU A 85 4.47 18.15 -1.88
C GLU A 85 3.35 17.19 -2.32
N TRP A 86 3.67 16.17 -3.12
CA TRP A 86 2.68 15.16 -3.53
C TRP A 86 2.42 14.11 -2.45
N LEU A 87 3.18 14.15 -1.35
CA LEU A 87 3.11 13.16 -0.29
C LEU A 87 2.02 13.48 0.74
N GLY A 88 1.01 12.62 0.84
CA GLY A 88 0.09 12.52 1.96
C GLY A 88 0.49 11.39 2.91
N PHE A 89 0.03 11.42 4.15
CA PHE A 89 0.39 10.40 5.15
C PHE A 89 -0.85 9.85 5.87
N SER A 90 -0.73 8.60 6.36
CA SER A 90 -1.76 7.92 7.12
C SER A 90 -1.15 6.88 8.08
N PRO A 91 -1.88 6.46 9.12
CA PRO A 91 -1.39 5.47 10.09
C PRO A 91 -1.31 4.04 9.53
N GLY A 92 -1.60 3.83 8.25
CA GLY A 92 -1.52 2.55 7.56
C GLY A 92 -2.25 2.60 6.22
N VAL A 93 -2.08 1.59 5.35
CA VAL A 93 -2.71 1.60 4.02
C VAL A 93 -4.22 1.42 4.11
N VAL A 94 -4.75 0.57 4.97
CA VAL A 94 -6.21 0.42 5.10
C VAL A 94 -6.88 1.73 5.54
N PRO A 95 -6.41 2.45 6.59
CA PRO A 95 -6.89 3.81 6.86
C PRO A 95 -6.73 4.76 5.67
N ALA A 96 -5.65 4.67 4.91
CA ALA A 96 -5.43 5.50 3.72
C ALA A 96 -6.47 5.28 2.62
N LEU A 97 -6.87 4.01 2.40
CA LEU A 97 -7.95 3.66 1.49
C LEU A 97 -9.28 4.31 1.91
N VAL A 98 -9.61 4.24 3.21
CA VAL A 98 -10.81 4.89 3.76
C VAL A 98 -10.73 6.41 3.58
N MET A 99 -9.59 7.03 3.90
CA MET A 99 -9.38 8.47 3.70
C MET A 99 -9.59 8.87 2.23
N SER A 100 -9.09 8.07 1.28
CA SER A 100 -9.31 8.30 -0.16
C SER A 100 -10.79 8.23 -0.52
N LEU A 101 -11.50 7.20 -0.04
CA LEU A 101 -12.94 7.08 -0.31
C LEU A 101 -13.73 8.25 0.26
N LEU A 102 -13.45 8.65 1.49
CA LEU A 102 -14.12 9.79 2.13
C LEU A 102 -13.84 11.12 1.40
N SER A 103 -12.65 11.28 0.83
CA SER A 103 -12.26 12.49 0.09
C SER A 103 -12.90 12.60 -1.30
N LEU A 104 -13.25 11.47 -1.90
CA LEU A 104 -13.71 11.36 -3.28
C LEU A 104 -15.23 11.20 -3.41
N THR A 105 -15.90 10.74 -2.35
CA THR A 105 -17.23 10.15 -2.46
C THR A 105 -18.14 10.55 -1.30
N THR A 106 -19.44 10.36 -1.50
CA THR A 106 -20.47 10.50 -0.48
C THR A 106 -21.19 9.16 -0.24
N PRO A 107 -21.92 8.99 0.89
CA PRO A 107 -22.73 7.78 1.11
C PRO A 107 -23.65 7.47 -0.07
N GLY A 108 -23.67 6.19 -0.47
CA GLY A 108 -24.43 5.70 -1.62
C GLY A 108 -23.70 5.81 -2.96
N ASP A 109 -22.54 6.47 -3.06
CA ASP A 109 -21.69 6.39 -4.25
C ASP A 109 -21.14 4.97 -4.43
N ARG A 110 -20.82 4.62 -5.67
CA ARG A 110 -20.42 3.27 -6.06
C ARG A 110 -18.93 3.20 -6.33
N ILE A 111 -18.31 2.11 -5.84
CA ILE A 111 -16.88 1.88 -5.93
C ILE A 111 -16.63 0.51 -6.55
N VAL A 112 -15.82 0.47 -7.60
CA VAL A 112 -15.40 -0.79 -8.21
C VAL A 112 -14.28 -1.41 -7.38
N ILE A 113 -14.40 -2.71 -7.10
CA ILE A 113 -13.30 -3.57 -6.66
C ILE A 113 -13.15 -4.74 -7.63
N MET A 114 -11.92 -5.17 -7.88
CA MET A 114 -11.60 -6.28 -8.77
C MET A 114 -11.37 -7.55 -7.93
N THR A 115 -12.30 -8.49 -7.99
CA THR A 115 -12.30 -9.67 -7.10
C THR A 115 -11.77 -10.94 -7.79
N PRO A 116 -11.17 -11.90 -7.02
CA PRO A 116 -10.96 -11.86 -5.56
C PRO A 116 -9.93 -10.81 -5.15
N VAL A 117 -10.17 -10.10 -4.04
CA VAL A 117 -9.28 -9.04 -3.54
C VAL A 117 -9.18 -9.09 -2.01
N TYR A 118 -8.19 -8.42 -1.47
CA TYR A 118 -7.92 -8.29 -0.03
C TYR A 118 -9.16 -7.84 0.73
N HIS A 119 -9.54 -8.59 1.76
CA HIS A 119 -10.78 -8.41 2.51
C HIS A 119 -11.07 -6.96 2.97
N PRO A 120 -10.10 -6.17 3.48
CA PRO A 120 -10.37 -4.80 3.89
C PRO A 120 -10.85 -3.85 2.79
N PHE A 121 -10.77 -4.22 1.51
CA PHE A 121 -11.39 -3.45 0.44
C PHE A 121 -12.92 -3.42 0.59
N TYR A 122 -13.52 -4.56 0.96
CA TYR A 122 -14.98 -4.64 1.18
C TYR A 122 -15.40 -3.78 2.37
N SER A 123 -14.79 -4.00 3.55
CA SER A 123 -15.15 -3.26 4.76
C SER A 123 -14.88 -1.75 4.63
N SER A 124 -13.79 -1.34 3.95
CA SER A 124 -13.51 0.07 3.69
C SER A 124 -14.63 0.77 2.91
N ILE A 125 -15.33 0.05 2.05
CA ILE A 125 -16.43 0.59 1.24
C ILE A 125 -17.75 0.54 2.02
N GLU A 126 -18.14 -0.67 2.48
CA GLU A 126 -19.47 -0.92 3.06
C GLU A 126 -19.67 -0.24 4.41
N GLU A 127 -18.67 -0.32 5.31
CA GLU A 127 -18.73 0.30 6.64
C GLU A 127 -18.74 1.83 6.59
N ASN A 128 -18.33 2.40 5.46
CA ASN A 128 -18.43 3.84 5.21
C ASN A 128 -19.65 4.25 4.38
N GLY A 129 -20.62 3.35 4.17
CA GLY A 129 -21.88 3.63 3.50
C GLY A 129 -21.81 3.78 1.97
N ARG A 130 -20.73 3.31 1.34
CA ARG A 130 -20.59 3.24 -0.12
C ARG A 130 -21.05 1.88 -0.62
N VAL A 131 -21.31 1.78 -1.92
CA VAL A 131 -21.84 0.57 -2.54
C VAL A 131 -20.77 -0.07 -3.42
N ILE A 132 -20.54 -1.35 -3.25
CA ILE A 132 -19.56 -2.10 -4.04
C ILE A 132 -20.14 -2.40 -5.44
N ILE A 133 -19.34 -2.13 -6.48
CA ILE A 133 -19.43 -2.77 -7.78
C ILE A 133 -18.40 -3.89 -7.79
N ASN A 134 -18.88 -5.12 -7.64
CA ASN A 134 -18.01 -6.30 -7.67
C ASN A 134 -17.67 -6.67 -9.13
N HIS A 135 -16.48 -6.29 -9.57
CA HIS A 135 -15.94 -6.71 -10.86
C HIS A 135 -15.06 -7.94 -10.67
N GLN A 136 -15.64 -9.13 -10.90
CA GLN A 136 -14.89 -10.37 -10.83
C GLN A 136 -13.89 -10.44 -11.99
N LEU A 137 -12.60 -10.63 -11.69
CA LEU A 137 -11.58 -10.89 -12.70
C LEU A 137 -11.87 -12.20 -13.42
N ASP A 138 -11.60 -12.25 -14.72
CA ASP A 138 -11.63 -13.49 -15.47
C ASP A 138 -10.39 -14.32 -15.13
N CYS A 139 -10.59 -15.61 -14.90
CA CYS A 139 -9.51 -16.54 -14.61
C CYS A 139 -9.42 -17.59 -15.74
N ASP A 140 -8.30 -17.65 -16.42
CA ASP A 140 -8.08 -18.66 -17.46
C ASP A 140 -7.75 -20.04 -16.87
N LYS A 141 -7.63 -21.03 -17.75
CA LYS A 141 -7.31 -22.43 -17.37
C LYS A 141 -5.92 -22.61 -16.72
N ASN A 142 -5.05 -21.62 -16.83
CA ASN A 142 -3.71 -21.60 -16.24
C ASN A 142 -3.68 -20.83 -14.93
N GLY A 143 -4.82 -20.31 -14.45
CA GLY A 143 -4.92 -19.50 -13.22
C GLY A 143 -4.52 -18.03 -13.44
N TYR A 144 -4.44 -17.57 -14.69
CA TYR A 144 -4.14 -16.16 -14.95
C TYR A 144 -5.39 -15.30 -14.89
N TYR A 145 -5.35 -14.27 -14.04
CA TYR A 145 -6.45 -13.36 -13.82
C TYR A 145 -6.32 -12.11 -14.70
N SER A 146 -7.42 -11.67 -15.31
CA SER A 146 -7.47 -10.49 -16.20
C SER A 146 -8.72 -9.65 -16.00
N ILE A 147 -8.63 -8.36 -16.35
CA ILE A 147 -9.74 -7.42 -16.30
C ILE A 147 -10.59 -7.59 -17.56
N ASN A 148 -11.90 -7.78 -17.39
CA ASN A 148 -12.86 -7.79 -18.51
C ASN A 148 -13.48 -6.40 -18.64
N PHE A 149 -12.92 -5.58 -19.51
CA PHE A 149 -13.37 -4.20 -19.69
C PHE A 149 -14.77 -4.07 -20.27
N GLU A 150 -15.22 -5.01 -21.11
CA GLU A 150 -16.59 -5.01 -21.63
C GLU A 150 -17.61 -5.22 -20.50
N ARG A 151 -17.34 -6.19 -19.62
CA ARG A 151 -18.16 -6.42 -18.44
C ARG A 151 -18.09 -5.24 -17.46
N LEU A 152 -16.93 -4.63 -17.28
CA LEU A 152 -16.76 -3.47 -16.43
C LEU A 152 -17.58 -2.29 -16.94
N GLU A 153 -17.56 -2.04 -18.26
CA GLU A 153 -18.36 -1.00 -18.91
C GLU A 153 -19.87 -1.17 -18.63
N ALA A 154 -20.36 -2.42 -18.68
CA ALA A 154 -21.76 -2.73 -18.41
C ALA A 154 -22.17 -2.60 -16.93
N GLN A 155 -21.21 -2.59 -16.00
CA GLN A 155 -21.47 -2.55 -14.56
C GLN A 155 -21.52 -1.15 -13.97
N ILE A 156 -20.89 -0.17 -14.62
CA ILE A 156 -20.76 1.19 -14.08
C ILE A 156 -21.93 2.09 -14.49
N ASP A 157 -22.15 3.10 -13.68
CA ASP A 157 -23.10 4.20 -13.93
C ASP A 157 -22.50 5.54 -13.44
N ASN A 158 -23.27 6.62 -13.51
CA ASN A 158 -22.86 7.97 -13.10
C ASN A 158 -22.58 8.10 -11.59
N ARG A 159 -22.94 7.12 -10.76
CA ARG A 159 -22.64 7.05 -9.33
C ARG A 159 -21.32 6.35 -9.05
N CYS A 160 -20.69 5.73 -10.04
CA CYS A 160 -19.36 5.16 -9.91
C CYS A 160 -18.32 6.29 -9.84
N LYS A 161 -17.62 6.42 -8.72
CA LYS A 161 -16.67 7.51 -8.45
C LYS A 161 -15.23 7.07 -8.34
N ALA A 162 -15.00 5.81 -7.96
CA ALA A 162 -13.65 5.30 -7.80
C ALA A 162 -13.53 3.82 -8.20
N ILE A 163 -12.33 3.45 -8.60
CA ILE A 163 -11.87 2.06 -8.69
C ILE A 163 -10.80 1.87 -7.64
N MET A 164 -10.99 0.93 -6.71
CA MET A 164 -9.93 0.50 -5.80
C MET A 164 -9.15 -0.63 -6.44
N MET A 165 -7.89 -0.37 -6.76
CA MET A 165 -6.98 -1.30 -7.40
C MET A 165 -5.92 -1.78 -6.40
N CYS A 166 -5.66 -3.08 -6.36
CA CYS A 166 -4.51 -3.67 -5.67
C CYS A 166 -3.48 -4.11 -6.72
N ASN A 167 -2.24 -3.61 -6.67
CA ASN A 167 -1.20 -3.99 -7.63
C ASN A 167 0.20 -3.94 -7.00
N PRO A 168 0.86 -5.06 -6.76
CA PRO A 168 0.48 -6.46 -7.06
C PRO A 168 -0.83 -6.88 -6.42
N HIS A 169 -1.60 -7.70 -7.13
CA HIS A 169 -2.97 -8.02 -6.76
C HIS A 169 -3.04 -9.16 -5.72
N ASN A 170 -3.45 -8.83 -4.51
CA ASN A 170 -3.64 -9.78 -3.41
C ASN A 170 -5.12 -10.23 -3.35
N PRO A 171 -5.46 -11.53 -3.34
CA PRO A 171 -4.59 -12.68 -3.07
C PRO A 171 -4.08 -13.42 -4.32
N VAL A 172 -4.40 -13.00 -5.53
CA VAL A 172 -4.12 -13.80 -6.74
C VAL A 172 -2.64 -13.80 -7.15
N GLY A 173 -1.82 -12.92 -6.58
CA GLY A 173 -0.38 -12.96 -6.70
C GLY A 173 0.16 -12.47 -8.06
N ARG A 174 -0.62 -11.69 -8.83
CA ARG A 174 -0.15 -11.16 -10.12
C ARG A 174 0.13 -9.66 -10.08
N VAL A 175 1.00 -9.21 -10.99
CA VAL A 175 1.24 -7.81 -11.32
C VAL A 175 0.53 -7.48 -12.63
N PHE A 176 -0.22 -6.38 -12.69
CA PHE A 176 -0.83 -5.92 -13.92
C PHE A 176 0.23 -5.37 -14.88
N THR A 177 0.10 -5.70 -16.16
CA THR A 177 1.00 -5.23 -17.21
C THR A 177 0.77 -3.74 -17.51
N GLY A 178 1.77 -3.07 -18.09
CA GLY A 178 1.62 -1.68 -18.53
C GLY A 178 0.41 -1.47 -19.43
N LYS A 179 0.15 -2.41 -20.36
CA LYS A 179 -1.01 -2.35 -21.27
C LYS A 179 -2.34 -2.43 -20.51
N GLU A 180 -2.47 -3.32 -19.53
CA GLU A 180 -3.70 -3.42 -18.71
C GLU A 180 -3.92 -2.17 -17.87
N LEU A 181 -2.84 -1.61 -17.33
CA LEU A 181 -2.92 -0.36 -16.57
C LEU A 181 -3.29 0.82 -17.49
N GLU A 182 -2.69 0.94 -18.68
CA GLU A 182 -3.06 1.97 -19.66
C GLU A 182 -4.54 1.89 -20.04
N GLU A 183 -5.06 0.69 -20.28
CA GLU A 183 -6.47 0.46 -20.59
C GLU A 183 -7.38 0.82 -19.40
N LEU A 184 -6.99 0.46 -18.17
CA LEU A 184 -7.72 0.82 -16.95
C LEU A 184 -7.78 2.34 -16.76
N PHE A 185 -6.67 3.05 -16.95
CA PHE A 185 -6.65 4.51 -16.81
C PHE A 185 -7.36 5.22 -17.96
N ALA A 186 -7.31 4.68 -19.18
CA ALA A 186 -8.12 5.18 -20.28
C ALA A 186 -9.62 4.99 -20.00
N PHE A 187 -10.01 3.85 -19.44
CA PHE A 187 -11.36 3.60 -18.97
C PHE A 187 -11.77 4.61 -17.88
N ALA A 188 -10.97 4.76 -16.84
CA ALA A 188 -11.23 5.69 -15.75
C ALA A 188 -11.35 7.14 -16.23
N ALA A 189 -10.56 7.53 -17.23
CA ALA A 189 -10.61 8.86 -17.82
C ALA A 189 -11.92 9.12 -18.61
N ARG A 190 -12.42 8.12 -19.36
CA ARG A 190 -13.69 8.25 -20.10
C ARG A 190 -14.89 8.45 -19.19
N HIS A 191 -14.85 7.86 -17.99
CA HIS A 191 -15.96 7.85 -17.03
C HIS A 191 -15.80 8.81 -15.86
N ASP A 192 -14.77 9.66 -15.87
CA ASP A 192 -14.45 10.60 -14.79
C ASP A 192 -14.30 9.91 -13.42
N ILE A 193 -13.65 8.76 -13.41
CA ILE A 193 -13.41 7.92 -12.24
C ILE A 193 -11.97 8.12 -11.74
N VAL A 194 -11.78 8.14 -10.42
CA VAL A 194 -10.46 8.17 -9.77
C VAL A 194 -10.02 6.75 -9.44
N VAL A 195 -8.75 6.43 -9.67
CA VAL A 195 -8.16 5.14 -9.28
C VAL A 195 -7.46 5.31 -7.93
N VAL A 196 -7.90 4.55 -6.94
CA VAL A 196 -7.23 4.43 -5.64
C VAL A 196 -6.37 3.17 -5.69
N ALA A 197 -5.06 3.35 -5.85
CA ALA A 197 -4.12 2.26 -6.06
C ALA A 197 -3.42 1.87 -4.76
N ASP A 198 -3.64 0.65 -4.29
CA ASP A 198 -2.86 0.03 -3.23
C ASP A 198 -1.67 -0.73 -3.83
N GLU A 199 -0.49 -0.15 -3.70
CA GLU A 199 0.77 -0.72 -4.21
C GLU A 199 1.71 -1.18 -3.07
N ILE A 200 1.15 -1.56 -1.91
CA ILE A 200 1.93 -1.95 -0.73
C ILE A 200 2.88 -3.13 -0.98
N HIS A 201 2.58 -3.98 -1.96
CA HIS A 201 3.37 -5.16 -2.32
C HIS A 201 4.37 -4.92 -3.46
N SER A 202 4.49 -3.70 -3.98
CA SER A 202 5.26 -3.37 -5.18
C SER A 202 6.76 -3.70 -5.12
N ASP A 203 7.33 -3.81 -3.93
CA ASP A 203 8.73 -4.24 -3.75
C ASP A 203 8.93 -5.76 -3.75
N LEU A 204 7.85 -6.55 -3.62
CA LEU A 204 7.88 -8.00 -3.45
C LEU A 204 7.52 -8.70 -4.77
N ILE A 205 8.27 -8.39 -5.83
CA ILE A 205 8.07 -8.98 -7.15
C ILE A 205 9.02 -10.15 -7.31
N LEU A 206 8.47 -11.33 -7.55
CA LEU A 206 9.24 -12.57 -7.76
C LEU A 206 9.63 -12.74 -9.23
N GLU A 207 8.73 -12.36 -10.15
CA GLU A 207 8.95 -12.45 -11.60
C GLU A 207 8.41 -11.18 -12.27
N GLY A 208 9.15 -10.67 -13.27
CA GLY A 208 8.78 -9.46 -14.00
C GLY A 208 9.13 -8.17 -13.26
N GLU A 209 8.40 -7.12 -13.58
CA GLU A 209 8.61 -5.78 -13.02
C GLU A 209 7.28 -5.16 -12.60
N HIS A 210 7.30 -4.41 -11.51
CA HIS A 210 6.17 -3.56 -11.11
C HIS A 210 6.26 -2.21 -11.81
N ILE A 211 5.17 -1.80 -12.43
CA ILE A 211 5.01 -0.47 -13.01
C ILE A 211 4.06 0.31 -12.07
N PRO A 212 4.54 1.33 -11.36
CA PRO A 212 3.65 2.17 -10.56
C PRO A 212 2.60 2.82 -11.46
N ALA A 213 1.33 2.71 -11.08
CA ALA A 213 0.20 3.20 -11.88
C ALA A 213 0.36 4.65 -12.34
N ILE A 214 0.98 5.46 -11.50
CA ILE A 214 1.18 6.89 -11.68
C ILE A 214 2.26 7.24 -12.71
N THR A 215 3.11 6.29 -13.11
CA THR A 215 4.21 6.54 -14.07
C THR A 215 3.78 6.40 -15.53
N LEU A 216 2.60 5.83 -15.78
CA LEU A 216 2.14 5.50 -17.13
C LEU A 216 2.04 6.72 -18.07
N ASN A 217 1.30 7.75 -17.64
CA ASN A 217 1.09 8.95 -18.44
C ASN A 217 0.45 10.07 -17.59
N GLU A 218 0.27 11.26 -18.18
CA GLU A 218 -0.32 12.40 -17.48
C GLU A 218 -1.79 12.15 -17.09
N ALA A 219 -2.57 11.46 -17.91
CA ALA A 219 -3.95 11.14 -17.58
C ALA A 219 -4.05 10.26 -16.32
N ALA A 220 -3.14 9.31 -16.15
CA ALA A 220 -3.03 8.51 -14.92
C ALA A 220 -2.66 9.39 -13.72
N ARG A 221 -1.67 10.28 -13.86
CA ARG A 221 -1.25 11.21 -12.79
C ARG A 221 -2.37 12.08 -12.28
N GLN A 222 -3.25 12.51 -13.17
CA GLN A 222 -4.38 13.36 -12.81
C GLN A 222 -5.52 12.63 -12.11
N ARG A 223 -5.53 11.29 -12.14
CA ARG A 223 -6.65 10.45 -11.68
C ARG A 223 -6.26 9.37 -10.68
N VAL A 224 -5.07 9.43 -10.10
CA VAL A 224 -4.61 8.42 -9.16
C VAL A 224 -4.36 8.98 -7.77
N ILE A 225 -4.73 8.21 -6.75
CA ILE A 225 -4.22 8.29 -5.39
C ILE A 225 -3.48 6.97 -5.15
N LEU A 226 -2.16 7.00 -5.17
CA LEU A 226 -1.33 5.81 -4.97
C LEU A 226 -0.94 5.68 -3.51
N HIS A 227 -1.17 4.52 -2.91
CA HIS A 227 -0.81 4.22 -1.53
C HIS A 227 0.32 3.21 -1.46
N HIS A 228 1.24 3.46 -0.55
CA HIS A 228 2.35 2.57 -0.26
C HIS A 228 2.75 2.59 1.22
N SER A 229 3.44 1.53 1.67
CA SER A 229 4.01 1.43 3.01
C SER A 229 5.27 0.58 2.98
N ALA A 230 6.22 0.91 3.85
CA ALA A 230 7.41 0.08 4.08
C ALA A 230 7.10 -1.22 4.87
N SER A 231 5.87 -1.38 5.37
CA SER A 231 5.53 -2.44 6.32
C SER A 231 5.69 -3.84 5.74
N LYS A 232 5.33 -4.05 4.48
CA LYS A 232 5.48 -5.36 3.81
C LYS A 232 6.90 -5.59 3.35
N THR A 233 7.49 -4.62 2.67
CA THR A 233 8.87 -4.68 2.18
C THR A 233 9.90 -5.00 3.26
N TYR A 234 9.69 -4.47 4.46
CA TYR A 234 10.69 -4.56 5.52
C TYR A 234 10.22 -5.36 6.73
N ASN A 235 9.14 -6.09 6.60
CA ASN A 235 8.58 -6.92 7.67
C ASN A 235 8.37 -6.17 8.99
N ILE A 236 7.72 -5.02 8.93
CA ILE A 236 7.43 -4.15 10.07
C ILE A 236 5.94 -3.73 10.14
N PRO A 237 4.97 -4.64 9.94
CA PRO A 237 3.55 -4.24 9.95
C PRO A 237 3.07 -3.77 11.33
N GLY A 238 3.75 -4.14 12.40
CA GLY A 238 3.51 -3.63 13.76
C GLY A 238 3.90 -2.16 13.96
N LEU A 239 4.54 -1.53 12.97
CA LEU A 239 4.90 -0.11 12.95
C LEU A 239 4.16 0.60 11.81
N PRO A 240 2.86 0.84 11.97
CA PRO A 240 2.00 1.23 10.87
C PRO A 240 2.22 2.69 10.47
N VAL A 241 2.81 2.90 9.32
CA VAL A 241 2.86 4.19 8.61
C VAL A 241 2.72 3.93 7.13
N ALA A 242 1.81 4.62 6.49
CA ALA A 242 1.67 4.64 5.04
C ALA A 242 1.82 6.06 4.49
N PHE A 243 2.09 6.14 3.21
CA PHE A 243 2.08 7.39 2.48
C PHE A 243 1.28 7.24 1.19
N ALA A 244 0.69 8.34 0.77
CA ALA A 244 0.07 8.49 -0.54
C ALA A 244 0.95 9.34 -1.44
N ILE A 245 0.94 9.08 -2.74
CA ILE A 245 1.51 9.96 -3.77
C ILE A 245 0.34 10.47 -4.62
N ILE A 246 0.10 11.78 -4.57
CA ILE A 246 -1.06 12.42 -5.20
C ILE A 246 -0.60 13.65 -5.97
N PRO A 247 -0.22 13.52 -7.27
CA PRO A 247 0.25 14.64 -8.08
C PRO A 247 -0.81 15.70 -8.33
N ASN A 248 -2.07 15.29 -8.54
CA ASN A 248 -3.18 16.21 -8.76
C ASN A 248 -3.47 17.00 -7.48
N GLU A 249 -3.28 18.31 -7.55
CA GLU A 249 -3.44 19.23 -6.43
C GLU A 249 -4.85 19.20 -5.82
N LYS A 250 -5.89 19.13 -6.66
CA LYS A 250 -7.29 19.10 -6.18
C LYS A 250 -7.60 17.80 -5.42
N LEU A 251 -7.12 16.65 -5.91
CA LEU A 251 -7.28 15.37 -5.23
C LEU A 251 -6.50 15.36 -3.92
N ARG A 252 -5.27 15.90 -3.93
CA ARG A 252 -4.41 15.99 -2.76
C ARG A 252 -5.04 16.84 -1.67
N HIS A 253 -5.55 18.02 -2.01
CA HIS A 253 -6.20 18.92 -1.06
C HIS A 253 -7.39 18.24 -0.37
N LYS A 254 -8.27 17.58 -1.14
CA LYS A 254 -9.39 16.82 -0.57
C LYS A 254 -8.94 15.70 0.36
N TYR A 255 -7.88 14.99 -0.01
CA TYR A 255 -7.31 13.93 0.83
C TYR A 255 -6.74 14.50 2.14
N GLU A 256 -6.02 15.62 2.08
CA GLU A 256 -5.44 16.31 3.23
C GLU A 256 -6.52 16.86 4.19
N GLU A 257 -7.63 17.37 3.67
CA GLU A 257 -8.78 17.80 4.48
C GLU A 257 -9.34 16.65 5.32
N VAL A 258 -9.54 15.47 4.70
CA VAL A 258 -9.99 14.27 5.42
C VAL A 258 -8.93 13.82 6.43
N ALA A 259 -7.66 13.77 6.03
CA ALA A 259 -6.56 13.39 6.93
C ALA A 259 -6.50 14.29 8.17
N ALA A 260 -6.71 15.59 8.00
CA ALA A 260 -6.74 16.55 9.11
C ALA A 260 -7.91 16.30 10.08
N THR A 261 -9.08 15.90 9.58
CA THR A 261 -10.26 15.62 10.42
C THR A 261 -10.15 14.30 11.19
N MET A 262 -9.40 13.34 10.67
CA MET A 262 -9.21 12.02 11.30
C MET A 262 -8.38 12.08 12.58
N HIS A 263 -7.62 13.16 12.80
CA HIS A 263 -6.74 13.35 13.98
C HIS A 263 -5.92 12.09 14.32
N ALA A 264 -5.59 11.27 13.31
CA ALA A 264 -4.90 10.01 13.51
C ALA A 264 -3.44 10.28 13.92
N PRO A 265 -3.05 9.96 15.16
CA PRO A 265 -1.68 10.17 15.60
C PRO A 265 -0.74 9.23 14.84
N PHE A 266 0.44 9.73 14.53
CA PHE A 266 1.51 8.90 13.99
C PHE A 266 2.35 8.34 15.13
N ASP A 267 2.68 7.07 15.01
CA ASP A 267 3.57 6.42 15.96
C ASP A 267 5.00 6.97 15.83
N THR A 268 5.52 7.46 16.94
CA THR A 268 6.86 8.05 17.03
C THR A 268 7.96 7.11 16.57
N LEU A 269 7.86 5.81 16.88
CA LEU A 269 8.87 4.81 16.50
C LEU A 269 8.86 4.53 15.01
N SER A 270 7.68 4.50 14.39
CA SER A 270 7.52 4.27 12.95
C SER A 270 8.17 5.37 12.09
N PHE A 271 8.24 6.60 12.58
CA PHE A 271 8.82 7.73 11.85
C PHE A 271 10.34 7.69 11.80
N ASP A 272 11.00 7.42 12.91
CA ASP A 272 12.45 7.50 13.02
C ASP A 272 13.18 6.42 12.19
N ILE A 273 12.52 5.28 12.00
CA ILE A 273 13.03 4.17 11.18
C ILE A 273 13.21 4.56 9.71
N ARG A 274 12.32 5.40 9.17
CA ARG A 274 12.34 5.80 7.75
C ARG A 274 13.35 6.89 7.45
N GLN A 275 13.59 7.80 8.37
CA GLN A 275 14.53 8.92 8.19
C GLN A 275 15.95 8.46 7.88
N ARG A 276 16.40 7.34 8.41
CA ARG A 276 17.78 6.85 8.26
C ARG A 276 18.05 6.02 7.03
N ARG A 277 17.02 5.61 6.29
CA ARG A 277 17.17 4.74 5.13
C ARG A 277 17.47 5.45 3.81
N GLY A 278 17.40 6.78 3.76
CA GLY A 278 17.75 7.54 2.56
C GLY A 278 19.19 7.39 2.11
N ALA A 279 20.09 6.91 2.97
CA ALA A 279 21.53 6.99 2.76
C ALA A 279 22.22 5.70 2.29
N GLY A 280 21.55 4.61 1.95
CA GLY A 280 22.33 3.48 1.46
C GLY A 280 21.78 2.08 1.45
N TRP A 281 20.48 1.90 1.34
CA TRP A 281 19.91 0.57 1.18
C TRP A 281 19.96 0.10 -0.28
N LYS A 282 20.95 -0.74 -0.57
CA LYS A 282 20.77 -1.73 -1.62
C LYS A 282 19.87 -2.80 -1.03
N ILE A 283 18.67 -2.98 -1.57
CA ILE A 283 17.89 -4.20 -1.35
C ILE A 283 18.80 -5.32 -1.81
N CYS A 284 19.27 -6.13 -0.87
CA CYS A 284 19.96 -7.37 -1.18
C CYS A 284 18.89 -8.35 -1.67
N GLY A 285 18.48 -8.24 -2.92
CA GLY A 285 17.32 -8.93 -3.45
C GLY A 285 17.31 -9.09 -4.95
N GLU A 286 18.44 -8.94 -5.63
CA GLU A 286 18.60 -9.65 -6.87
C GLU A 286 19.02 -11.08 -6.51
N ARG A 287 18.05 -12.01 -6.53
CA ARG A 287 18.23 -13.47 -6.43
C ARG A 287 18.60 -14.02 -5.06
N ARG A 288 17.67 -14.17 -4.12
CA ARG A 288 17.64 -15.25 -3.11
C ARG A 288 16.40 -15.16 -2.22
N TYR A 289 15.21 -15.26 -2.80
CA TYR A 289 14.01 -15.71 -2.09
C TYR A 289 13.41 -16.84 -2.92
N LEU A 290 13.97 -18.02 -2.82
CA LEU A 290 13.36 -19.32 -3.06
C LEU A 290 13.78 -20.19 -1.90
#